data_71c7610c17d758ab06f38df57038ab04
#
_entry.id   71c7610c17d758ab06f38df57038ab04
#
_cell.length_a   1.000
_cell.length_b   1.000
_cell.length_c   1.000
_cell.angle_alpha   90.00
_cell.angle_beta   90.00
_cell.angle_gamma   90.00
#
_symmetry.space_group_name_H-M   'P 1'
#
loop_
_entity.id
_entity.type
_entity.pdbx_description
1 polymer ?
#
loop_
_entity_poly.entity_id
_entity_poly.type
_entity_poly.pdbx_seq_one_letter_code
_entity_poly.pdbx_strand_id
1 'polypeptide(L)'
;MESEIDFYNIGNYWITVEPKCYLLPYAKISQSEICFTKDNPRYYAKLFEYLPFINQAQVTNVENICDSPQSVTEWFFVIPEIIYNQIPQEFLEDAKVMPRRHCLNTVVINEDWEYPNTEIFREIFNYLKKHNIKSCGIATATYPNYYFQESGKKVRYAKVKVPIELKGV
;
A
#
# COMPACT_ATOMS: atom_id res chain seq x y z
N MET A 1 17.47 -9.46 2.65
CA MET A 1 18.08 -8.60 1.60
C MET A 1 17.20 -7.40 1.22
N GLU A 2 15.89 -7.54 1.00
CA GLU A 2 15.03 -6.37 0.74
C GLU A 2 14.95 -5.38 1.93
N SER A 3 15.03 -5.86 3.17
CA SER A 3 14.94 -5.02 4.37
C SER A 3 16.09 -4.03 4.55
N GLU A 4 17.30 -4.37 4.15
CA GLU A 4 18.45 -3.45 4.24
C GLU A 4 18.36 -2.32 3.19
N ILE A 5 17.90 -2.64 1.98
CA ILE A 5 17.75 -1.66 0.91
C ILE A 5 16.69 -0.61 1.26
N ASP A 6 15.59 -1.03 1.88
CA ASP A 6 14.52 -0.12 2.28
C ASP A 6 14.94 0.82 3.41
N PHE A 7 15.80 0.37 4.33
CA PHE A 7 16.32 1.20 5.41
C PHE A 7 17.16 2.39 4.91
N TYR A 8 17.97 2.18 3.86
CA TYR A 8 18.77 3.25 3.23
C TYR A 8 17.93 4.23 2.40
N ASN A 9 16.68 3.88 2.08
CA ASN A 9 15.79 4.70 1.26
C ASN A 9 14.82 5.57 2.07
N ILE A 10 14.91 5.56 3.41
CA ILE A 10 14.07 6.43 4.24
C ILE A 10 14.28 7.90 3.87
N GLY A 11 13.18 8.58 3.53
CA GLY A 11 13.18 9.98 3.13
C GLY A 11 13.72 10.27 1.71
N ASN A 12 14.15 9.25 0.97
CA ASN A 12 14.52 9.38 -0.43
C ASN A 12 13.31 9.16 -1.35
N TYR A 13 13.40 9.69 -2.57
CA TYR A 13 12.36 9.55 -3.59
C TYR A 13 12.96 8.98 -4.87
N TRP A 14 12.30 7.99 -5.46
CA TRP A 14 12.73 7.39 -6.73
C TRP A 14 11.53 6.94 -7.56
N ILE A 15 11.75 6.80 -8.87
CA ILE A 15 10.72 6.36 -9.80
C ILE A 15 10.98 4.91 -10.21
N THR A 16 9.91 4.11 -10.22
CA THR A 16 9.91 2.75 -10.74
C THR A 16 8.83 2.57 -11.81
N VAL A 17 9.01 1.55 -12.63
CA VAL A 17 7.96 1.01 -13.49
C VAL A 17 7.37 -0.19 -12.79
N GLU A 18 6.16 -0.05 -12.29
CA GLU A 18 5.46 -1.16 -11.63
C GLU A 18 4.73 -2.01 -12.68
N PRO A 19 4.87 -3.35 -12.61
CA PRO A 19 4.16 -4.24 -13.51
C PRO A 19 2.65 -4.21 -13.26
N LYS A 20 1.89 -4.76 -14.19
CA LYS A 20 0.47 -5.02 -14.00
C LYS A 20 0.25 -5.91 -12.79
N CYS A 21 -0.71 -5.56 -11.97
CA CYS A 21 -1.15 -6.35 -10.81
C CYS A 21 -2.66 -6.22 -10.61
N TYR A 22 -3.17 -6.91 -9.60
CA TYR A 22 -4.58 -6.87 -9.24
C TYR A 22 -4.72 -6.48 -7.78
N LEU A 23 -5.70 -5.64 -7.49
CA LEU A 23 -6.05 -5.23 -6.14
C LEU A 23 -7.36 -5.88 -5.73
N LEU A 24 -7.33 -6.68 -4.68
CA LEU A 24 -8.51 -7.34 -4.12
C LEU A 24 -8.84 -6.74 -2.75
N PRO A 25 -9.97 -6.02 -2.61
CA PRO A 25 -10.34 -5.43 -1.33
C PRO A 25 -10.60 -6.52 -0.29
N TYR A 26 -10.09 -6.34 0.94
CA TYR A 26 -10.36 -7.30 1.99
C TYR A 26 -10.83 -6.72 3.31
N ALA A 27 -10.41 -5.51 3.68
CA ALA A 27 -10.81 -4.91 4.95
C ALA A 27 -10.83 -3.38 4.94
N LYS A 28 -11.66 -2.82 5.81
CA LYS A 28 -11.56 -1.45 6.30
C LYS A 28 -11.15 -1.49 7.75
N ILE A 29 -10.12 -0.74 8.09
CA ILE A 29 -9.55 -0.70 9.44
C ILE A 29 -9.72 0.69 10.01
N SER A 30 -10.30 0.76 11.20
CA SER A 30 -10.42 1.97 12.00
C SER A 30 -9.82 1.74 13.39
N GLN A 31 -9.82 2.78 14.20
CA GLN A 31 -9.34 2.71 15.59
C GLN A 31 -10.09 1.66 16.43
N SER A 32 -11.36 1.46 16.15
CA SER A 32 -12.24 0.64 16.98
C SER A 32 -12.46 -0.77 16.43
N GLU A 33 -12.29 -0.99 15.12
CA GLU A 33 -12.68 -2.25 14.51
C GLU A 33 -12.00 -2.54 13.17
N ILE A 34 -12.01 -3.82 12.81
CA ILE A 34 -11.66 -4.32 11.49
C ILE A 34 -12.92 -4.87 10.85
N CYS A 35 -13.37 -4.25 9.75
CA CYS A 35 -14.50 -4.70 8.97
C CYS A 35 -14.02 -5.41 7.71
N PHE A 36 -14.18 -6.72 7.66
CA PHE A 36 -13.85 -7.49 6.47
C PHE A 36 -14.88 -7.28 5.36
N THR A 37 -14.42 -7.26 4.11
CA THR A 37 -15.26 -7.03 2.94
C THR A 37 -16.28 -8.15 2.72
N LYS A 38 -15.92 -9.38 3.11
CA LYS A 38 -16.80 -10.56 3.04
C LYS A 38 -16.92 -11.20 4.42
N ASP A 39 -18.13 -11.51 4.82
CA ASP A 39 -18.40 -12.27 6.04
C ASP A 39 -18.22 -13.77 5.79
N ASN A 40 -17.00 -14.17 5.46
CA ASN A 40 -16.63 -15.55 5.19
C ASN A 40 -15.20 -15.85 5.63
N PRO A 41 -14.96 -16.35 6.84
CA PRO A 41 -13.63 -16.67 7.33
C PRO A 41 -12.86 -17.67 6.46
N ARG A 42 -13.55 -18.63 5.82
CA ARG A 42 -12.90 -19.62 4.92
C ARG A 42 -12.34 -18.98 3.66
N TYR A 43 -12.99 -17.92 3.18
CA TYR A 43 -12.51 -17.13 2.04
C TYR A 43 -11.13 -16.54 2.33
N TYR A 44 -10.98 -15.88 3.48
CA TYR A 44 -9.70 -15.27 3.84
C TYR A 44 -8.64 -16.30 4.21
N ALA A 45 -9.01 -17.39 4.91
CA ALA A 45 -8.09 -18.47 5.21
C ALA A 45 -7.45 -19.03 3.91
N LYS A 46 -8.25 -19.19 2.86
CA LYS A 46 -7.77 -19.65 1.55
C LYS A 46 -6.83 -18.65 0.88
N LEU A 47 -7.14 -17.36 0.94
CA LEU A 47 -6.27 -16.31 0.39
C LEU A 47 -4.95 -16.19 1.16
N PHE A 48 -4.97 -16.34 2.48
CA PHE A 48 -3.76 -16.32 3.30
C PHE A 48 -2.79 -17.48 2.99
N GLU A 49 -3.25 -18.58 2.40
CA GLU A 49 -2.36 -19.63 1.91
C GLU A 49 -1.40 -19.16 0.82
N TYR A 50 -1.74 -18.09 0.11
CA TYR A 50 -0.88 -17.51 -0.95
C TYR A 50 0.16 -16.51 -0.42
N LEU A 51 0.15 -16.18 0.87
CA LEU A 51 1.24 -15.42 1.46
C LEU A 51 2.51 -16.29 1.53
N PRO A 52 3.70 -15.77 1.20
CA PRO A 52 4.06 -14.39 0.91
C PRO A 52 3.98 -13.97 -0.57
N PHE A 53 3.41 -14.76 -1.45
CA PHE A 53 3.33 -14.48 -2.90
C PHE A 53 2.39 -13.31 -3.25
N ILE A 54 1.46 -12.98 -2.35
CA ILE A 54 0.62 -11.79 -2.42
C ILE A 54 0.96 -10.88 -1.24
N ASN A 55 0.82 -9.58 -1.43
CA ASN A 55 1.10 -8.59 -0.39
C ASN A 55 -0.19 -7.93 0.10
N GLN A 56 -0.17 -7.47 1.33
CA GLN A 56 -1.21 -6.62 1.89
C GLN A 56 -0.76 -5.16 1.80
N ALA A 57 -1.63 -4.28 1.33
CA ALA A 57 -1.35 -2.86 1.24
C ALA A 57 -2.54 -2.03 1.73
N GLN A 58 -2.23 -0.97 2.44
CA GLN A 58 -3.14 0.13 2.63
C GLN A 58 -3.25 0.88 1.30
N VAL A 59 -4.46 1.21 0.88
CA VAL A 59 -4.70 1.92 -0.36
C VAL A 59 -5.46 3.21 -0.14
N THR A 60 -5.24 4.18 -1.00
CA THR A 60 -6.04 5.39 -1.08
C THR A 60 -6.09 5.88 -2.51
N ASN A 61 -7.25 6.42 -2.90
CA ASN A 61 -7.34 7.13 -4.17
C ASN A 61 -6.67 8.50 -4.02
N VAL A 62 -5.79 8.87 -4.95
CA VAL A 62 -5.10 10.15 -4.92
C VAL A 62 -6.05 11.36 -4.91
N GLU A 63 -7.25 11.20 -5.46
CA GLU A 63 -8.30 12.24 -5.44
C GLU A 63 -8.93 12.42 -4.05
N ASN A 64 -8.84 11.42 -3.19
CA ASN A 64 -9.45 11.41 -1.85
C ASN A 64 -8.49 11.85 -0.75
N ILE A 65 -7.29 12.29 -1.10
CA ILE A 65 -6.33 12.78 -0.11
C ILE A 65 -6.71 14.20 0.27
N CYS A 66 -7.40 14.27 1.38
CA CYS A 66 -7.77 15.50 2.04
C CYS A 66 -6.62 16.05 2.88
N ASP A 67 -6.69 17.33 3.24
CA ASP A 67 -5.71 17.98 4.13
C ASP A 67 -5.73 17.40 5.57
N SER A 68 -6.73 16.59 5.90
CA SER A 68 -6.83 15.90 7.19
C SER A 68 -6.68 14.39 7.04
N PRO A 69 -5.91 13.74 7.93
CA PRO A 69 -5.79 12.29 7.95
C PRO A 69 -7.15 11.62 8.16
N GLN A 70 -7.44 10.59 7.38
CA GLN A 70 -8.63 9.77 7.57
C GLN A 70 -8.36 8.67 8.60
N SER A 71 -9.27 8.50 9.54
CA SER A 71 -9.18 7.48 10.59
C SER A 71 -9.56 6.07 10.11
N VAL A 72 -10.23 5.97 8.97
CA VAL A 72 -10.58 4.69 8.33
C VAL A 72 -9.68 4.48 7.12
N THR A 73 -9.03 3.33 7.09
CA THR A 73 -8.13 2.95 6.00
C THR A 73 -8.67 1.73 5.26
N GLU A 74 -8.49 1.71 3.96
CA GLU A 74 -8.85 0.57 3.12
C GLU A 74 -7.63 -0.31 2.87
N TRP A 75 -7.82 -1.61 2.98
CA TRP A 75 -6.78 -2.61 2.81
C TRP A 75 -7.12 -3.59 1.71
N PHE A 76 -6.13 -3.87 0.87
CA PHE A 76 -6.25 -4.74 -0.28
C PHE A 76 -5.11 -5.78 -0.30
N PHE A 77 -5.39 -6.92 -0.89
CA PHE A 77 -4.31 -7.78 -1.39
C PHE A 77 -3.80 -7.24 -2.71
N VAL A 78 -2.50 -7.14 -2.84
CA VAL A 78 -1.81 -6.85 -4.10
C VAL A 78 -1.36 -8.17 -4.69
N ILE A 79 -1.96 -8.56 -5.80
CA ILE A 79 -1.76 -9.86 -6.43
C ILE A 79 -0.96 -9.66 -7.71
N PRO A 80 0.30 -10.14 -7.79
CA PRO A 80 1.07 -10.14 -9.02
C PRO A 80 0.37 -10.93 -10.13
N GLU A 81 0.52 -10.52 -11.38
CA GLU A 81 -0.13 -11.16 -12.53
C GLU A 81 0.20 -12.66 -12.61
N ILE A 82 1.43 -13.04 -12.30
CA ILE A 82 1.87 -14.44 -12.30
C ILE A 82 1.12 -15.31 -11.28
N ILE A 83 0.73 -14.72 -10.16
CA ILE A 83 0.00 -15.42 -9.08
C ILE A 83 -1.50 -15.40 -9.33
N TYR A 84 -2.01 -14.32 -9.95
CA TYR A 84 -3.43 -14.15 -10.23
C TYR A 84 -4.06 -15.37 -10.93
N ASN A 85 -3.38 -15.93 -11.91
CA ASN A 85 -3.86 -17.09 -12.67
C ASN A 85 -3.84 -18.40 -11.87
N GLN A 86 -3.21 -18.44 -10.70
CA GLN A 86 -3.15 -19.61 -9.82
C GLN A 86 -4.21 -19.57 -8.73
N ILE A 87 -4.83 -18.42 -8.51
CA ILE A 87 -5.90 -18.24 -7.51
C ILE A 87 -7.24 -18.62 -8.16
N PRO A 88 -8.08 -19.43 -7.49
CA PRO A 88 -9.41 -19.74 -8.01
C PRO A 88 -10.23 -18.49 -8.27
N GLN A 89 -10.90 -18.42 -9.42
CA GLN A 89 -11.60 -17.23 -9.90
C GLN A 89 -12.70 -16.76 -8.94
N GLU A 90 -13.32 -17.66 -8.20
CA GLU A 90 -14.34 -17.35 -7.18
C GLU A 90 -13.83 -16.40 -6.09
N PHE A 91 -12.50 -16.34 -5.86
CA PHE A 91 -11.88 -15.41 -4.90
C PHE A 91 -11.54 -14.05 -5.51
N LEU A 92 -11.61 -13.93 -6.83
CA LEU A 92 -11.11 -12.77 -7.58
C LEU A 92 -12.21 -11.89 -8.17
N GLU A 93 -13.49 -12.17 -7.86
CA GLU A 93 -14.64 -11.47 -8.45
C GLU A 93 -14.58 -9.95 -8.30
N ASP A 94 -14.08 -9.48 -7.13
CA ASP A 94 -13.98 -8.04 -6.82
C ASP A 94 -12.60 -7.44 -7.13
N ALA A 95 -11.71 -8.23 -7.75
CA ALA A 95 -10.37 -7.77 -8.07
C ALA A 95 -10.36 -6.69 -9.15
N LYS A 96 -9.63 -5.61 -8.88
CA LYS A 96 -9.45 -4.48 -9.79
C LYS A 96 -8.09 -4.58 -10.46
N VAL A 97 -8.05 -4.37 -11.76
CA VAL A 97 -6.80 -4.33 -12.52
C VAL A 97 -6.06 -3.03 -12.26
N MET A 98 -4.78 -3.16 -11.88
CA MET A 98 -3.82 -2.06 -11.90
C MET A 98 -2.89 -2.26 -13.09
N PRO A 99 -2.98 -1.43 -14.14
CA PRO A 99 -2.13 -1.56 -15.32
C PRO A 99 -0.67 -1.28 -14.98
N ARG A 100 0.23 -1.63 -15.89
CA ARG A 100 1.64 -1.21 -15.84
C ARG A 100 1.69 0.32 -15.74
N ARG A 101 2.48 0.84 -14.81
CA ARG A 101 2.48 2.27 -14.49
C ARG A 101 3.83 2.73 -13.92
N HIS A 102 4.11 4.02 -14.07
CA HIS A 102 5.21 4.66 -13.36
C HIS A 102 4.73 5.07 -11.96
N CYS A 103 5.55 4.83 -10.96
CA CYS A 103 5.26 5.21 -9.59
C CYS A 103 6.43 6.01 -9.00
N LEU A 104 6.09 7.08 -8.30
CA LEU A 104 7.01 7.71 -7.34
C LEU A 104 6.96 6.89 -6.06
N ASN A 105 8.12 6.58 -5.52
CA ASN A 105 8.27 5.78 -4.31
C ASN A 105 8.99 6.57 -3.24
N THR A 106 8.68 6.27 -1.98
CA THR A 106 9.44 6.69 -0.81
C THR A 106 9.25 5.69 0.32
N VAL A 107 10.11 5.76 1.32
CA VAL A 107 9.96 5.03 2.59
C VAL A 107 9.72 6.03 3.70
N VAL A 108 8.65 5.83 4.44
CA VAL A 108 8.22 6.69 5.55
C VAL A 108 8.27 5.90 6.84
N ILE A 109 8.79 6.51 7.90
CA ILE A 109 8.72 5.94 9.24
C ILE A 109 7.34 6.25 9.82
N ASN A 110 6.62 5.22 10.22
CA ASN A 110 5.39 5.34 10.98
C ASN A 110 5.65 4.97 12.44
N GLU A 111 5.72 5.97 13.28
CA GLU A 111 5.91 5.79 14.72
C GLU A 111 4.62 5.54 15.48
N ASP A 112 3.49 5.94 14.90
CA ASP A 112 2.17 5.74 15.49
C ASP A 112 1.57 4.43 14.97
N TRP A 113 1.74 3.41 15.81
CA TRP A 113 1.46 2.03 15.47
C TRP A 113 0.04 1.59 15.67
N GLU A 114 -0.60 2.27 16.57
CA GLU A 114 -1.88 1.75 17.08
C GLU A 114 -2.93 1.79 15.98
N TYR A 115 -2.83 2.78 15.06
CA TYR A 115 -3.84 2.95 14.02
C TYR A 115 -3.24 3.39 12.70
N PRO A 116 -3.29 2.56 11.66
CA PRO A 116 -2.96 3.01 10.33
C PRO A 116 -3.95 4.13 9.92
N ASN A 117 -3.40 5.23 9.43
CA ASN A 117 -4.16 6.35 8.90
C ASN A 117 -3.57 6.81 7.56
N THR A 118 -4.16 7.81 6.93
CA THR A 118 -3.67 8.31 5.64
C THR A 118 -2.49 9.27 5.75
N GLU A 119 -2.03 9.56 6.96
CA GLU A 119 -0.89 10.47 7.23
C GLU A 119 0.39 10.04 6.52
N ILE A 120 0.60 8.72 6.40
CA ILE A 120 1.77 8.15 5.72
C ILE A 120 1.92 8.61 4.27
N PHE A 121 0.84 9.05 3.63
CA PHE A 121 0.88 9.57 2.27
C PHE A 121 1.21 11.05 2.19
N ARG A 122 1.19 11.79 3.31
CA ARG A 122 1.36 13.25 3.33
C ARG A 122 2.70 13.69 2.74
N GLU A 123 3.79 13.06 3.14
CA GLU A 123 5.12 13.45 2.69
C GLU A 123 5.28 13.33 1.18
N ILE A 124 4.87 12.19 0.61
CA ILE A 124 4.98 11.97 -0.83
C ILE A 124 4.09 12.92 -1.63
N PHE A 125 2.90 13.26 -1.12
CA PHE A 125 2.03 14.24 -1.78
C PHE A 125 2.57 15.66 -1.72
N ASN A 126 3.19 16.05 -0.60
CA ASN A 126 3.88 17.32 -0.48
C ASN A 126 5.06 17.40 -1.47
N TYR A 127 5.81 16.31 -1.62
CA TYR A 127 6.87 16.22 -2.60
C TYR A 127 6.34 16.37 -4.04
N LEU A 128 5.26 15.67 -4.40
CA LEU A 128 4.62 15.76 -5.72
C LEU A 128 4.17 17.19 -6.02
N LYS A 129 3.50 17.86 -5.07
CA LYS A 129 3.07 19.27 -5.19
C LYS A 129 4.28 20.19 -5.41
N LYS A 130 5.31 20.06 -4.57
CA LYS A 130 6.52 20.89 -4.63
C LYS A 130 7.23 20.79 -5.98
N HIS A 131 7.26 19.61 -6.56
CA HIS A 131 7.96 19.35 -7.84
C HIS A 131 7.03 19.39 -9.06
N ASN A 132 5.76 19.77 -8.87
CA ASN A 132 4.75 19.85 -9.94
C ASN A 132 4.63 18.54 -10.73
N ILE A 133 4.65 17.41 -10.01
CA ILE A 133 4.46 16.07 -10.56
C ILE A 133 2.99 15.70 -10.39
N LYS A 134 2.33 15.32 -11.48
CA LYS A 134 0.93 14.94 -11.46
C LYS A 134 0.80 13.48 -11.04
N SER A 135 0.02 13.25 -9.98
CA SER A 135 -0.36 11.91 -9.53
C SER A 135 -1.66 11.46 -10.19
N CYS A 136 -1.85 10.16 -10.29
CA CYS A 136 -3.05 9.53 -10.84
C CYS A 136 -3.36 8.20 -10.14
N GLY A 137 -4.62 7.79 -10.16
CA GLY A 137 -5.04 6.45 -9.74
C GLY A 137 -4.95 6.18 -8.23
N ILE A 138 -4.43 5.02 -7.87
CA ILE A 138 -4.44 4.48 -6.51
C ILE A 138 -3.03 4.46 -5.93
N ALA A 139 -2.82 5.15 -4.83
CA ALA A 139 -1.61 5.08 -4.03
C ALA A 139 -1.66 3.88 -3.08
N THR A 140 -0.52 3.25 -2.85
CA THR A 140 -0.38 2.08 -1.98
C THR A 140 0.70 2.28 -0.95
N ALA A 141 0.51 1.73 0.24
CA ALA A 141 1.53 1.62 1.26
C ALA A 141 1.62 0.18 1.77
N THR A 142 2.80 -0.39 1.72
CA THR A 142 3.10 -1.71 2.29
C THR A 142 4.01 -1.55 3.50
N TYR A 143 3.88 -2.45 4.45
CA TYR A 143 4.62 -2.45 5.71
C TYR A 143 5.49 -3.71 5.78
N PRO A 144 6.63 -3.71 5.09
CA PRO A 144 7.45 -4.93 4.96
C PRO A 144 8.05 -5.39 6.28
N ASN A 145 8.42 -4.44 7.13
CA ASN A 145 9.09 -4.74 8.39
C ASN A 145 8.75 -3.76 9.52
N TYR A 146 9.10 -4.16 10.72
CA TYR A 146 9.10 -3.31 11.91
C TYR A 146 10.37 -3.57 12.72
N TYR A 147 10.75 -2.63 13.56
CA TYR A 147 11.82 -2.78 14.52
C TYR A 147 11.46 -2.14 15.86
N PHE A 148 12.18 -2.53 16.91
CA PHE A 148 12.06 -1.90 18.21
C PHE A 148 13.20 -0.93 18.39
N GLN A 149 12.90 0.30 18.80
CA GLN A 149 13.91 1.25 19.26
C GLN A 149 14.50 0.79 20.59
N GLU A 150 15.65 1.35 20.97
CA GLU A 150 16.29 1.10 22.28
C GLU A 150 15.34 1.42 23.46
N SER A 151 14.43 2.37 23.27
CA SER A 151 13.36 2.69 24.22
C SER A 151 12.28 1.60 24.38
N GLY A 152 12.35 0.53 23.58
CA GLY A 152 11.30 -0.49 23.49
C GLY A 152 10.10 -0.10 22.61
N LYS A 153 10.10 1.11 22.04
CA LYS A 153 9.05 1.57 21.14
C LYS A 153 9.14 0.81 19.81
N LYS A 154 8.02 0.25 19.37
CA LYS A 154 7.92 -0.41 18.09
C LYS A 154 7.72 0.62 16.99
N VAL A 155 8.52 0.54 15.95
CA VAL A 155 8.47 1.43 14.79
C VAL A 155 8.27 0.61 13.53
N ARG A 156 7.35 1.05 12.68
CA ARG A 156 7.19 0.53 11.32
C ARG A 156 7.71 1.52 10.31
N TYR A 157 8.17 1.01 9.21
CA TYR A 157 8.29 1.82 8.02
C TYR A 157 7.38 1.31 6.90
N ALA A 158 6.83 2.27 6.20
CA ALA A 158 5.94 2.04 5.09
C ALA A 158 6.66 2.36 3.79
N LYS A 159 6.58 1.44 2.84
CA LYS A 159 6.97 1.69 1.45
C LYS A 159 5.76 2.23 0.71
N VAL A 160 5.83 3.50 0.38
CA VAL A 160 4.72 4.24 -0.24
C VAL A 160 4.98 4.37 -1.72
N LYS A 161 3.97 4.06 -2.54
CA LYS A 161 4.00 4.16 -4.00
C LYS A 161 2.82 4.97 -4.49
N VAL A 162 3.07 5.97 -5.29
CA VAL A 162 2.04 6.80 -5.92
C VAL A 162 2.21 6.76 -7.43
N PRO A 163 1.20 6.31 -8.19
CA PRO A 163 1.22 6.39 -9.64
C PRO A 163 1.31 7.84 -10.12
N ILE A 164 2.14 8.08 -11.13
CA ILE A 164 2.41 9.40 -11.67
C ILE A 164 2.28 9.42 -13.19
N GLU A 165 1.93 10.60 -13.72
CA GLU A 165 2.01 10.88 -15.15
C GLU A 165 3.40 11.44 -15.47
N LEU A 166 4.13 10.78 -16.36
CA LEU A 166 5.39 11.33 -16.89
C LEU A 166 5.07 12.31 -18.01
N LYS A 167 5.58 13.54 -17.90
CA LYS A 167 5.47 14.52 -18.97
C LYS A 167 6.35 14.09 -20.16
N GLY A 168 5.77 13.97 -21.35
CA GLY A 168 6.51 13.78 -22.60
C GLY A 168 6.83 12.32 -22.97
N VAL A 169 6.14 11.37 -22.41
CA VAL A 169 6.19 9.95 -22.83
C VAL A 169 4.84 9.54 -23.43
#